data_81a12d6af3f806e97cd88ab06b9cab9e
#
_entry.id   81a12d6af3f806e97cd88ab06b9cab9e
#
_cell.length_a   1.000
_cell.length_b   1.000
_cell.length_c   1.000
_cell.angle_alpha   90.00
_cell.angle_beta   90.00
_cell.angle_gamma   90.00
#
_symmetry.space_group_name_H-M   'P 1'
#
loop_
_entity.id
_entity.type
_entity.pdbx_description
1 polymer ?
#
loop_
_entity_poly.entity_id
_entity_poly.type
_entity_poly.pdbx_seq_one_letter_code
_entity_poly.pdbx_strand_id
1 'polypeptide(L)'
;EVIVDGKRVRGPSPSRGLVFQNYSLLPWFNVYKNVELAVNEVYGNESSETRDEKIRTAIDRVNLTDALHKKPGELSGGMRQRNSVARTLAMNPEVLLLDEPLSALDALTRSVIQDQILGIWKELGQTVILITNDVDEGLYMADRIIPISIGPPATLGPETIVSYDRPRNRRSITTGSDYQKLRTEVINFLLNEKEKERAGTVSKPVSLPNIRPMDISRHKPNWFLGLRTSPRKTVA
;
A
#
# COMPACT_ATOMS: atom_id res chain seq x y z
N GLU A 1 -5.22 -19.61 -12.35
CA GLU A 1 -5.75 -20.23 -11.12
C GLU A 1 -4.83 -19.90 -9.96
N VAL A 2 -5.39 -19.55 -8.77
CA VAL A 2 -4.63 -19.34 -7.53
C VAL A 2 -5.00 -20.44 -6.55
N ILE A 3 -3.98 -21.09 -5.99
CA ILE A 3 -4.12 -22.18 -5.01
C ILE A 3 -3.36 -21.79 -3.75
N VAL A 4 -4.00 -21.90 -2.60
CA VAL A 4 -3.40 -21.69 -1.27
C VAL A 4 -3.67 -22.95 -0.44
N ASP A 5 -2.63 -23.56 0.13
CA ASP A 5 -2.69 -24.81 0.90
C ASP A 5 -3.50 -25.92 0.19
N GLY A 6 -3.23 -26.11 -1.12
CA GLY A 6 -3.90 -27.10 -1.95
C GLY A 6 -5.38 -26.81 -2.29
N LYS A 7 -5.91 -25.66 -1.86
CA LYS A 7 -7.28 -25.26 -2.12
C LYS A 7 -7.34 -24.09 -3.10
N ARG A 8 -8.25 -24.21 -4.08
CA ARG A 8 -8.49 -23.12 -5.05
C ARG A 8 -9.10 -21.91 -4.34
N VAL A 9 -8.49 -20.73 -4.57
CA VAL A 9 -9.02 -19.45 -4.10
C VAL A 9 -10.22 -19.05 -4.94
N ARG A 10 -11.38 -18.83 -4.30
CA ARG A 10 -12.65 -18.46 -4.96
C ARG A 10 -13.07 -17.01 -4.68
N GLY A 11 -12.44 -16.34 -3.71
CA GLY A 11 -12.78 -14.98 -3.30
C GLY A 11 -12.08 -14.56 -2.02
N PRO A 12 -12.43 -13.41 -1.45
CA PRO A 12 -11.89 -12.93 -0.17
C PRO A 12 -12.14 -13.95 0.94
N SER A 13 -11.21 -13.99 1.91
CA SER A 13 -11.33 -14.84 3.11
C SER A 13 -10.52 -14.23 4.25
N PRO A 14 -10.95 -14.35 5.51
CA PRO A 14 -10.17 -13.91 6.66
C PRO A 14 -8.78 -14.53 6.78
N SER A 15 -8.57 -15.74 6.21
CA SER A 15 -7.24 -16.39 6.19
C SER A 15 -6.22 -15.66 5.30
N ARG A 16 -6.65 -14.69 4.49
CA ARG A 16 -5.81 -13.88 3.60
C ARG A 16 -6.04 -12.40 3.87
N GLY A 17 -5.17 -11.82 4.65
CA GLY A 17 -5.20 -10.40 4.97
C GLY A 17 -4.59 -9.56 3.85
N LEU A 18 -5.19 -8.41 3.54
CA LEU A 18 -4.69 -7.47 2.55
C LEU A 18 -4.53 -6.08 3.18
N VAL A 19 -3.34 -5.52 3.02
CA VAL A 19 -3.02 -4.13 3.38
C VAL A 19 -2.84 -3.35 2.09
N PHE A 20 -3.72 -2.39 1.85
CA PHE A 20 -3.73 -1.56 0.64
C PHE A 20 -2.79 -0.37 0.74
N GLN A 21 -2.31 0.12 -0.39
CA GLN A 21 -1.51 1.33 -0.53
C GLN A 21 -2.16 2.58 0.10
N ASN A 22 -3.47 2.74 -0.05
CA ASN A 22 -4.24 3.89 0.44
C ASN A 22 -4.79 3.72 1.86
N TYR A 23 -4.24 2.77 2.63
CA TYR A 23 -4.63 2.41 3.99
C TYR A 23 -6.06 1.87 4.16
N SER A 24 -7.00 2.23 3.31
CA SER A 24 -8.42 1.83 3.31
C SER A 24 -9.10 1.94 4.69
N LEU A 25 -8.70 2.94 5.49
CA LEU A 25 -9.32 3.23 6.78
C LEU A 25 -10.65 3.94 6.58
N LEU A 26 -11.64 3.59 7.41
CA LEU A 26 -12.92 4.28 7.44
C LEU A 26 -12.77 5.62 8.17
N PRO A 27 -12.95 6.77 7.49
CA PRO A 27 -12.60 8.08 8.04
C PRO A 27 -13.49 8.54 9.21
N TRP A 28 -14.67 7.98 9.34
CA TRP A 28 -15.60 8.26 10.45
C TRP A 28 -15.32 7.44 11.71
N PHE A 29 -14.49 6.37 11.61
CA PHE A 29 -14.08 5.54 12.73
C PHE A 29 -12.71 5.98 13.25
N ASN A 30 -12.50 5.85 14.57
CA ASN A 30 -11.20 6.00 15.19
C ASN A 30 -10.32 4.76 14.99
N VAL A 31 -9.10 4.77 15.53
CA VAL A 31 -8.15 3.62 15.45
C VAL A 31 -8.81 2.35 15.95
N TYR A 32 -9.39 2.38 17.15
CA TYR A 32 -10.04 1.23 17.77
C TYR A 32 -11.18 0.67 16.90
N LYS A 33 -12.09 1.51 16.44
CA LYS A 33 -13.24 1.12 15.64
C LYS A 33 -12.87 0.58 14.26
N ASN A 34 -11.78 1.04 13.67
CA ASN A 34 -11.26 0.47 12.42
C ASN A 34 -10.77 -0.97 12.60
N VAL A 35 -10.15 -1.30 13.75
CA VAL A 35 -9.71 -2.66 14.07
C VAL A 35 -10.89 -3.52 14.54
N GLU A 36 -11.79 -2.97 15.36
CA GLU A 36 -12.99 -3.65 15.84
C GLU A 36 -13.85 -4.22 14.69
N LEU A 37 -13.94 -3.50 13.57
CA LEU A 37 -14.68 -3.96 12.41
C LEU A 37 -14.20 -5.34 11.92
N ALA A 38 -12.88 -5.52 11.82
CA ALA A 38 -12.28 -6.76 11.37
C ALA A 38 -12.42 -7.89 12.42
N VAL A 39 -12.25 -7.56 13.70
CA VAL A 39 -12.42 -8.52 14.79
C VAL A 39 -13.87 -9.01 14.87
N ASN A 40 -14.84 -8.10 14.74
CA ASN A 40 -16.26 -8.48 14.80
C ASN A 40 -16.68 -9.36 13.63
N GLU A 41 -16.11 -9.16 12.44
CA GLU A 41 -16.37 -10.00 11.27
C GLU A 41 -15.87 -11.44 11.47
N VAL A 42 -14.69 -11.60 12.07
CA VAL A 42 -14.06 -12.92 12.23
C VAL A 42 -14.47 -13.62 13.51
N TYR A 43 -14.62 -12.87 14.61
CA TYR A 43 -14.82 -13.38 15.96
C TYR A 43 -16.16 -12.96 16.55
N GLY A 44 -17.18 -12.72 15.71
CA GLY A 44 -18.50 -12.24 16.14
C GLY A 44 -19.21 -13.14 17.16
N ASN A 45 -18.86 -14.43 17.23
CA ASN A 45 -19.41 -15.40 18.19
C ASN A 45 -18.66 -15.42 19.54
N GLU A 46 -17.53 -14.72 19.68
CA GLU A 46 -16.79 -14.64 20.94
C GLU A 46 -17.38 -13.56 21.86
N SER A 47 -17.03 -13.61 23.15
CA SER A 47 -17.48 -12.61 24.12
C SER A 47 -16.95 -11.21 23.77
N SER A 48 -17.60 -10.17 24.27
CA SER A 48 -17.16 -8.78 24.07
C SER A 48 -15.79 -8.51 24.67
N GLU A 49 -15.50 -9.13 25.80
CA GLU A 49 -14.22 -9.02 26.51
C GLU A 49 -13.08 -9.63 25.69
N THR A 50 -13.29 -10.82 25.12
CA THR A 50 -12.30 -11.52 24.28
C THR A 50 -12.02 -10.71 22.99
N ARG A 51 -13.05 -10.13 22.41
CA ARG A 51 -12.88 -9.28 21.22
C ARG A 51 -12.14 -7.98 21.53
N ASP A 52 -12.45 -7.32 22.68
CA ASP A 52 -11.75 -6.12 23.12
C ASP A 52 -10.25 -6.41 23.34
N GLU A 53 -9.91 -7.54 23.95
CA GLU A 53 -8.52 -7.98 24.14
C GLU A 53 -7.78 -8.16 22.80
N LYS A 54 -8.40 -8.82 21.83
CA LYS A 54 -7.82 -8.99 20.48
C LYS A 54 -7.59 -7.65 19.78
N ILE A 55 -8.55 -6.72 19.89
CA ILE A 55 -8.44 -5.37 19.32
C ILE A 55 -7.26 -4.63 19.94
N ARG A 56 -7.19 -4.59 21.28
CA ARG A 56 -6.12 -3.88 21.99
C ARG A 56 -4.75 -4.49 21.71
N THR A 57 -4.64 -5.81 21.70
CA THR A 57 -3.40 -6.53 21.37
C THR A 57 -2.92 -6.19 19.97
N ALA A 58 -3.81 -6.15 18.97
CA ALA A 58 -3.45 -5.80 17.60
C ALA A 58 -2.97 -4.34 17.49
N ILE A 59 -3.59 -3.42 18.22
CA ILE A 59 -3.23 -1.99 18.24
C ILE A 59 -1.91 -1.77 18.98
N ASP A 60 -1.69 -2.48 20.06
CA ASP A 60 -0.45 -2.41 20.86
C ASP A 60 0.77 -2.89 20.06
N ARG A 61 0.64 -4.00 19.33
CA ARG A 61 1.69 -4.53 18.43
C ARG A 61 2.20 -3.51 17.40
N VAL A 62 1.37 -2.59 17.00
CA VAL A 62 1.76 -1.51 16.07
C VAL A 62 2.07 -0.18 16.77
N ASN A 63 2.17 -0.16 18.09
CA ASN A 63 2.44 1.03 18.91
C ASN A 63 1.47 2.18 18.62
N LEU A 64 0.15 1.91 18.68
CA LEU A 64 -0.91 2.91 18.50
C LEU A 64 -1.83 3.04 19.71
N THR A 65 -1.47 2.47 20.86
CA THR A 65 -2.28 2.50 22.08
C THR A 65 -2.64 3.93 22.50
N ASP A 66 -1.71 4.89 22.43
CA ASP A 66 -1.95 6.29 22.76
C ASP A 66 -2.85 7.04 21.76
N ALA A 67 -3.14 6.41 20.62
CA ALA A 67 -3.94 6.98 19.54
C ALA A 67 -5.30 6.31 19.35
N LEU A 68 -5.73 5.43 20.27
CA LEU A 68 -6.97 4.63 20.19
C LEU A 68 -8.20 5.40 19.73
N HIS A 69 -8.36 6.62 20.23
CA HIS A 69 -9.55 7.44 19.98
C HIS A 69 -9.41 8.41 18.80
N LYS A 70 -8.21 8.52 18.20
CA LYS A 70 -7.96 9.42 17.05
C LYS A 70 -8.56 8.84 15.76
N LYS A 71 -9.13 9.73 14.95
CA LYS A 71 -9.63 9.42 13.61
C LYS A 71 -8.50 9.48 12.58
N PRO A 72 -8.65 8.86 11.39
CA PRO A 72 -7.62 8.87 10.35
C PRO A 72 -7.11 10.26 9.97
N GLY A 73 -7.97 11.30 10.00
CA GLY A 73 -7.57 12.69 9.72
C GLY A 73 -6.63 13.30 10.78
N GLU A 74 -6.56 12.73 11.99
CA GLU A 74 -5.73 13.19 13.10
C GLU A 74 -4.41 12.37 13.20
N LEU A 75 -4.21 11.41 12.30
CA LEU A 75 -3.06 10.52 12.29
C LEU A 75 -2.05 10.94 11.21
N SER A 76 -0.75 10.77 11.51
CA SER A 76 0.30 10.85 10.49
C SER A 76 0.14 9.71 9.45
N GLY A 77 0.83 9.82 8.30
CA GLY A 77 0.85 8.76 7.28
C GLY A 77 1.28 7.40 7.86
N GLY A 78 2.37 7.40 8.64
CA GLY A 78 2.86 6.19 9.30
C GLY A 78 1.90 5.62 10.34
N MET A 79 1.16 6.47 11.08
CA MET A 79 0.12 6.00 12.01
C MET A 79 -1.07 5.40 11.28
N ARG A 80 -1.50 5.98 10.15
CA ARG A 80 -2.55 5.40 9.31
C ARG A 80 -2.14 4.04 8.77
N GLN A 81 -0.89 3.91 8.29
CA GLN A 81 -0.35 2.64 7.81
C GLN A 81 -0.35 1.59 8.92
N ARG A 82 0.15 1.92 10.10
CA ARG A 82 0.15 1.02 11.25
C ARG A 82 -1.26 0.58 11.64
N ASN A 83 -2.25 1.48 11.61
CA ASN A 83 -3.64 1.12 11.89
C ASN A 83 -4.22 0.17 10.82
N SER A 84 -3.89 0.36 9.54
CA SER A 84 -4.27 -0.57 8.46
C SER A 84 -3.67 -1.96 8.68
N VAL A 85 -2.39 -2.03 9.06
CA VAL A 85 -1.71 -3.27 9.42
C VAL A 85 -2.37 -3.93 10.64
N ALA A 86 -2.63 -3.18 11.73
CA ALA A 86 -3.29 -3.69 12.93
C ALA A 86 -4.66 -4.30 12.61
N ARG A 87 -5.47 -3.60 11.82
CA ARG A 87 -6.78 -4.10 11.38
C ARG A 87 -6.68 -5.44 10.66
N THR A 88 -5.69 -5.58 9.78
CA THR A 88 -5.49 -6.82 9.02
C THR A 88 -4.95 -7.93 9.91
N LEU A 89 -3.97 -7.65 10.76
CA LEU A 89 -3.38 -8.63 11.69
C LEU A 89 -4.37 -9.12 12.75
N ALA A 90 -5.32 -8.28 13.14
CA ALA A 90 -6.36 -8.66 14.11
C ALA A 90 -7.23 -9.83 13.65
N MET A 91 -7.31 -10.09 12.35
CA MET A 91 -7.98 -11.26 11.78
C MET A 91 -7.16 -12.54 11.88
N ASN A 92 -5.88 -12.46 12.32
CA ASN A 92 -4.91 -13.56 12.35
C ASN A 92 -4.83 -14.35 11.02
N PRO A 93 -4.53 -13.69 9.89
CA PRO A 93 -4.47 -14.33 8.58
C PRO A 93 -3.28 -15.29 8.47
N GLU A 94 -3.41 -16.36 7.69
CA GLU A 94 -2.32 -17.29 7.33
C GLU A 94 -1.37 -16.65 6.30
N VAL A 95 -1.94 -15.88 5.37
CA VAL A 95 -1.21 -15.16 4.33
C VAL A 95 -1.50 -13.66 4.43
N LEU A 96 -0.45 -12.85 4.49
CA LEU A 96 -0.52 -11.40 4.51
C LEU A 96 -0.04 -10.83 3.17
N LEU A 97 -0.93 -10.12 2.49
CA LEU A 97 -0.65 -9.42 1.24
C LEU A 97 -0.43 -7.94 1.54
N LEU A 98 0.72 -7.41 1.16
CA LEU A 98 1.09 -6.00 1.34
C LEU A 98 1.24 -5.37 -0.05
N ASP A 99 0.33 -4.49 -0.42
CA ASP A 99 0.31 -3.83 -1.74
C ASP A 99 0.85 -2.40 -1.60
N GLU A 100 2.12 -2.20 -2.00
CA GLU A 100 2.87 -0.94 -1.86
C GLU A 100 2.69 -0.24 -0.50
N PRO A 101 2.80 -0.96 0.62
CA PRO A 101 2.32 -0.47 1.92
C PRO A 101 3.09 0.75 2.43
N LEU A 102 4.27 1.02 1.92
CA LEU A 102 5.17 2.06 2.45
C LEU A 102 5.49 3.16 1.43
N SER A 103 4.90 3.12 0.23
CA SER A 103 5.18 4.05 -0.88
C SER A 103 4.86 5.51 -0.54
N ALA A 104 3.85 5.77 0.29
CA ALA A 104 3.41 7.12 0.67
C ALA A 104 4.15 7.70 1.89
N LEU A 105 5.19 7.02 2.40
CA LEU A 105 5.92 7.43 3.60
C LEU A 105 7.28 8.04 3.27
N ASP A 106 7.70 9.02 4.08
CA ASP A 106 9.07 9.53 4.04
C ASP A 106 10.09 8.44 4.47
N ALA A 107 11.35 8.61 4.10
CA ALA A 107 12.39 7.58 4.26
C ALA A 107 12.63 7.16 5.72
N LEU A 108 12.55 8.10 6.68
CA LEU A 108 12.77 7.79 8.10
C LEU A 108 11.59 7.00 8.66
N THR A 109 10.38 7.48 8.43
CA THR A 109 9.16 6.78 8.84
C THR A 109 9.07 5.40 8.21
N ARG A 110 9.41 5.27 6.91
CA ARG A 110 9.43 3.99 6.19
C ARG A 110 10.33 2.99 6.86
N SER A 111 11.59 3.37 7.18
CA SER A 111 12.54 2.44 7.82
C SER A 111 12.05 1.93 9.18
N VAL A 112 11.47 2.80 10.00
CA VAL A 112 10.90 2.42 11.29
C VAL A 112 9.74 1.43 11.12
N ILE A 113 8.85 1.67 10.15
CA ILE A 113 7.70 0.77 9.92
C ILE A 113 8.13 -0.56 9.32
N GLN A 114 9.14 -0.59 8.43
CA GLN A 114 9.72 -1.84 7.94
C GLN A 114 10.23 -2.71 9.09
N ASP A 115 10.96 -2.13 10.03
CA ASP A 115 11.50 -2.85 11.19
C ASP A 115 10.37 -3.37 12.10
N GLN A 116 9.31 -2.58 12.29
CA GLN A 116 8.13 -3.01 13.05
C GLN A 116 7.39 -4.17 12.37
N ILE A 117 7.15 -4.08 11.05
CA ILE A 117 6.49 -5.16 10.28
C ILE A 117 7.33 -6.45 10.36
N LEU A 118 8.65 -6.36 10.21
CA LEU A 118 9.54 -7.51 10.33
C LEU A 118 9.51 -8.13 11.73
N GLY A 119 9.43 -7.30 12.78
CA GLY A 119 9.28 -7.77 14.16
C GLY A 119 7.97 -8.56 14.36
N ILE A 120 6.87 -8.01 13.92
CA ILE A 120 5.54 -8.64 14.00
C ILE A 120 5.51 -9.95 13.18
N TRP A 121 6.04 -9.92 11.96
CA TRP A 121 6.11 -11.10 11.11
C TRP A 121 6.93 -12.23 11.75
N LYS A 122 8.07 -11.91 12.37
CA LYS A 122 8.89 -12.89 13.10
C LYS A 122 8.11 -13.53 14.25
N GLU A 123 7.29 -12.77 14.96
CA GLU A 123 6.46 -13.24 16.07
C GLU A 123 5.33 -14.17 15.59
N LEU A 124 4.66 -13.81 14.49
CA LEU A 124 3.46 -14.49 14.03
C LEU A 124 3.73 -15.64 13.05
N GLY A 125 4.90 -15.67 12.38
CA GLY A 125 5.30 -16.75 11.46
C GLY A 125 4.43 -16.88 10.22
N GLN A 126 3.75 -15.82 9.80
CA GLN A 126 2.85 -15.80 8.65
C GLN A 126 3.61 -15.82 7.32
N THR A 127 2.98 -16.33 6.26
CA THR A 127 3.45 -16.12 4.89
C THR A 127 3.14 -14.69 4.44
N VAL A 128 4.16 -13.93 4.04
CA VAL A 128 3.99 -12.53 3.59
C VAL A 128 4.32 -12.42 2.12
N ILE A 129 3.45 -11.81 1.35
CA ILE A 129 3.67 -11.41 -0.04
C ILE A 129 3.68 -9.88 -0.07
N LEU A 130 4.84 -9.31 -0.38
CA LEU A 130 5.04 -7.87 -0.49
C LEU A 130 5.13 -7.47 -1.97
N ILE A 131 4.26 -6.59 -2.40
CA ILE A 131 4.36 -5.92 -3.70
C ILE A 131 4.96 -4.54 -3.43
N THR A 132 6.07 -4.24 -4.08
CA THR A 132 6.76 -2.95 -3.94
C THR A 132 7.48 -2.56 -5.21
N ASN A 133 7.59 -1.26 -5.47
CA ASN A 133 8.43 -0.69 -6.53
C ASN A 133 9.85 -0.35 -6.04
N ASP A 134 10.15 -0.59 -4.76
CA ASP A 134 11.44 -0.30 -4.14
C ASP A 134 12.25 -1.60 -3.98
N VAL A 135 13.31 -1.74 -4.81
CA VAL A 135 14.18 -2.93 -4.80
C VAL A 135 14.90 -3.07 -3.44
N ASP A 136 15.28 -1.95 -2.83
CA ASP A 136 15.98 -1.94 -1.54
C ASP A 136 15.03 -2.40 -0.40
N GLU A 137 13.74 -2.08 -0.49
CA GLU A 137 12.71 -2.62 0.40
C GLU A 137 12.58 -4.14 0.26
N GLY A 138 12.50 -4.64 -0.98
CA GLY A 138 12.45 -6.07 -1.25
C GLY A 138 13.67 -6.81 -0.68
N LEU A 139 14.88 -6.31 -0.93
CA LEU A 139 16.13 -6.90 -0.43
C LEU A 139 16.22 -6.87 1.10
N TYR A 140 15.64 -5.86 1.73
CA TYR A 140 15.64 -5.76 3.19
C TYR A 140 14.59 -6.66 3.85
N MET A 141 13.41 -6.77 3.26
CA MET A 141 12.27 -7.42 3.91
C MET A 141 12.06 -8.88 3.48
N ALA A 142 12.27 -9.22 2.19
CA ALA A 142 11.90 -10.51 1.64
C ALA A 142 13.01 -11.57 1.76
N ASP A 143 12.64 -12.86 1.75
CA ASP A 143 13.58 -13.99 1.64
C ASP A 143 13.82 -14.36 0.18
N ARG A 144 12.91 -13.93 -0.71
CA ARG A 144 13.05 -14.08 -2.16
C ARG A 144 12.32 -12.95 -2.88
N ILE A 145 12.86 -12.55 -4.02
CA ILE A 145 12.31 -11.51 -4.88
C ILE A 145 12.01 -12.12 -6.23
N ILE A 146 10.82 -11.84 -6.75
CA ILE A 146 10.39 -12.25 -8.08
C ILE A 146 9.98 -10.97 -8.82
N PRO A 147 10.82 -10.45 -9.73
CA PRO A 147 10.45 -9.28 -10.51
C PRO A 147 9.33 -9.62 -11.49
N ILE A 148 8.49 -8.63 -11.81
CA ILE A 148 7.39 -8.80 -12.77
C ILE A 148 7.76 -8.05 -14.04
N SER A 149 7.59 -8.70 -15.21
CA SER A 149 7.81 -8.07 -16.51
C SER A 149 6.79 -6.96 -16.78
N ILE A 150 7.13 -6.04 -17.68
CA ILE A 150 6.24 -4.96 -18.12
C ILE A 150 5.27 -5.47 -19.19
N GLY A 151 4.08 -4.91 -19.24
CA GLY A 151 3.10 -5.04 -20.33
C GLY A 151 1.93 -5.96 -20.04
N PRO A 152 0.93 -6.00 -20.92
CA PRO A 152 0.03 -7.12 -21.10
C PRO A 152 0.57 -8.08 -22.20
N PRO A 153 0.79 -9.41 -21.90
CA PRO A 153 0.67 -10.02 -20.58
C PRO A 153 1.95 -9.83 -19.75
N ALA A 154 1.81 -9.41 -18.50
CA ALA A 154 2.92 -9.43 -17.55
C ALA A 154 3.18 -10.86 -17.07
N THR A 155 4.47 -11.21 -16.90
CA THR A 155 4.92 -12.52 -16.45
C THR A 155 5.89 -12.41 -15.28
N LEU A 156 6.02 -13.48 -14.50
CA LEU A 156 7.01 -13.55 -13.43
C LEU A 156 8.41 -13.72 -14.04
N GLY A 157 9.35 -12.91 -13.59
CA GLY A 157 10.77 -13.01 -13.92
C GLY A 157 11.51 -14.06 -13.08
N PRO A 158 12.84 -14.11 -13.18
CA PRO A 158 13.67 -15.05 -12.43
C PRO A 158 13.62 -14.74 -10.93
N GLU A 159 13.58 -15.80 -10.13
CA GLU A 159 13.62 -15.70 -8.67
C GLU A 159 15.04 -15.35 -8.20
N THR A 160 15.15 -14.35 -7.34
CA THR A 160 16.37 -13.97 -6.64
C THR A 160 16.24 -14.30 -5.16
N ILE A 161 17.08 -15.20 -4.65
CA ILE A 161 17.09 -15.60 -3.22
C ILE A 161 17.89 -14.59 -2.41
N VAL A 162 17.33 -14.15 -1.28
CA VAL A 162 17.95 -13.21 -0.35
C VAL A 162 18.39 -13.96 0.91
N SER A 163 19.64 -14.41 0.93
CA SER A 163 20.19 -15.35 1.92
C SER A 163 20.74 -14.66 3.19
N TYR A 164 20.27 -13.46 3.54
CA TYR A 164 20.75 -12.78 4.75
C TYR A 164 20.05 -13.30 6.00
N ASP A 165 20.84 -13.53 7.04
CA ASP A 165 20.32 -13.92 8.35
C ASP A 165 19.38 -12.87 8.95
N ARG A 166 18.42 -13.33 9.73
CA ARG A 166 17.50 -12.46 10.48
C ARG A 166 17.86 -12.43 11.98
N PRO A 167 17.78 -11.32 12.69
CA PRO A 167 17.34 -10.00 12.22
C PRO A 167 18.39 -9.32 11.32
N ARG A 168 17.93 -8.71 10.23
CA ARG A 168 18.80 -8.03 9.29
C ARG A 168 19.23 -6.67 9.84
N ASN A 169 20.54 -6.40 9.82
CA ASN A 169 21.05 -5.07 10.14
C ASN A 169 21.17 -4.24 8.85
N ARG A 170 20.36 -3.19 8.72
CA ARG A 170 20.26 -2.34 7.53
C ARG A 170 21.64 -1.81 7.09
N ARG A 171 22.47 -1.32 8.03
CA ARG A 171 23.78 -0.76 7.70
C ARG A 171 24.75 -1.81 7.15
N SER A 172 24.83 -2.97 7.82
CA SER A 172 25.76 -4.03 7.41
C SER A 172 25.38 -4.68 6.08
N ILE A 173 24.07 -4.83 5.80
CA ILE A 173 23.58 -5.41 4.56
C ILE A 173 23.89 -4.47 3.39
N THR A 174 23.52 -3.20 3.45
CA THR A 174 23.65 -2.27 2.34
C THR A 174 25.08 -1.98 1.92
N THR A 175 26.07 -2.19 2.80
CA THR A 175 27.51 -2.05 2.50
C THR A 175 28.13 -3.34 1.95
N GLY A 176 27.43 -4.48 2.03
CA GLY A 176 27.95 -5.77 1.59
C GLY A 176 28.02 -5.90 0.05
N SER A 177 29.08 -6.56 -0.44
CA SER A 177 29.24 -6.82 -1.89
C SER A 177 28.09 -7.64 -2.47
N ASP A 178 27.53 -8.58 -1.71
CA ASP A 178 26.45 -9.44 -2.15
C ASP A 178 25.13 -8.68 -2.30
N TYR A 179 24.87 -7.70 -1.41
CA TYR A 179 23.75 -6.81 -1.55
C TYR A 179 23.80 -6.04 -2.89
N GLN A 180 24.96 -5.49 -3.22
CA GLN A 180 25.13 -4.74 -4.47
C GLN A 180 24.96 -5.65 -5.70
N LYS A 181 25.40 -6.89 -5.62
CA LYS A 181 25.19 -7.88 -6.71
C LYS A 181 23.71 -8.18 -6.91
N LEU A 182 23.00 -8.57 -5.83
CA LEU A 182 21.57 -8.89 -5.90
C LEU A 182 20.76 -7.68 -6.36
N ARG A 183 21.06 -6.49 -5.82
CA ARG A 183 20.43 -5.23 -6.23
C ARG A 183 20.61 -4.97 -7.73
N THR A 184 21.84 -5.13 -8.22
CA THR A 184 22.18 -4.91 -9.63
C THR A 184 21.47 -5.93 -10.52
N GLU A 185 21.38 -7.19 -10.12
CA GLU A 185 20.68 -8.24 -10.85
C GLU A 185 19.18 -7.90 -11.03
N VAL A 186 18.49 -7.58 -9.95
CA VAL A 186 17.06 -7.21 -10.01
C VAL A 186 16.85 -5.95 -10.84
N ILE A 187 17.66 -4.92 -10.64
CA ILE A 187 17.55 -3.66 -11.39
C ILE A 187 17.81 -3.88 -12.89
N ASN A 188 18.84 -4.65 -13.25
CA ASN A 188 19.13 -4.93 -14.67
C ASN A 188 17.97 -5.65 -15.35
N PHE A 189 17.33 -6.62 -14.67
CA PHE A 189 16.14 -7.26 -15.20
C PHE A 189 15.04 -6.22 -15.48
N LEU A 190 14.72 -5.36 -14.51
CA LEU A 190 13.66 -4.35 -14.65
C LEU A 190 13.99 -3.31 -15.75
N LEU A 191 15.25 -2.91 -15.89
CA LEU A 191 15.68 -2.00 -16.95
C LEU A 191 15.57 -2.65 -18.33
N ASN A 192 16.00 -3.89 -18.48
CA ASN A 192 15.88 -4.64 -19.74
C ASN A 192 14.41 -4.80 -20.17
N GLU A 193 13.51 -5.07 -19.23
CA GLU A 193 12.07 -5.13 -19.53
C GLU A 193 11.52 -3.77 -19.98
N LYS A 194 11.96 -2.68 -19.36
CA LYS A 194 11.57 -1.32 -19.77
C LYS A 194 12.10 -0.93 -21.15
N GLU A 195 13.29 -1.39 -21.51
CA GLU A 195 13.85 -1.19 -22.85
C GLU A 195 13.09 -2.00 -23.91
N LYS A 196 12.70 -3.25 -23.62
CA LYS A 196 11.86 -4.07 -24.50
C LYS A 196 10.50 -3.40 -24.76
N GLU A 197 9.87 -2.84 -23.74
CA GLU A 197 8.62 -2.09 -23.87
C GLU A 197 8.80 -0.90 -24.82
N ARG A 198 9.86 -0.10 -24.63
CA ARG A 198 10.16 1.05 -25.48
C ARG A 198 10.45 0.64 -26.93
N ALA A 199 11.18 -0.46 -27.14
CA ALA A 199 11.47 -0.98 -28.46
C ALA A 199 10.23 -1.58 -29.15
N GLY A 200 9.34 -2.23 -28.39
CA GLY A 200 8.07 -2.77 -28.88
C GLY A 200 6.99 -1.71 -29.15
N THR A 201 7.10 -0.57 -28.49
CA THR A 201 6.25 0.60 -28.74
C THR A 201 6.85 1.45 -29.87
N VAL A 202 6.89 0.89 -31.10
CA VAL A 202 6.99 1.74 -32.28
C VAL A 202 5.73 2.60 -32.29
N SER A 203 5.87 3.81 -31.82
CA SER A 203 4.81 4.78 -31.70
C SER A 203 4.13 4.95 -33.05
N LYS A 204 2.92 4.43 -33.23
CA LYS A 204 2.02 5.05 -34.19
C LYS A 204 1.99 6.53 -33.84
N PRO A 205 2.31 7.44 -34.77
CA PRO A 205 2.26 8.85 -34.48
C PRO A 205 0.87 9.13 -33.92
N VAL A 206 0.82 9.58 -32.67
CA VAL A 206 -0.43 10.01 -32.04
C VAL A 206 -0.86 11.22 -32.84
N SER A 207 -1.80 11.06 -33.77
CA SER A 207 -2.47 12.21 -34.39
C SER A 207 -3.24 12.86 -33.25
N LEU A 208 -2.70 13.96 -32.76
CA LEU A 208 -3.44 14.77 -31.79
C LEU A 208 -4.78 15.14 -32.40
N PRO A 209 -5.90 14.91 -31.72
CA PRO A 209 -7.18 15.34 -32.20
C PRO A 209 -7.09 16.86 -32.45
N ASN A 210 -7.62 17.34 -33.58
CA ASN A 210 -7.61 18.75 -33.94
C ASN A 210 -8.52 19.50 -32.95
N ILE A 211 -7.98 19.81 -31.78
CA ILE A 211 -8.70 20.54 -30.73
C ILE A 211 -8.72 21.99 -31.14
N ARG A 212 -9.82 22.40 -31.81
CA ARG A 212 -10.09 23.81 -31.98
C ARG A 212 -10.45 24.41 -30.62
N PRO A 213 -9.92 25.60 -30.27
CA PRO A 213 -10.33 26.28 -29.05
C PRO A 213 -11.86 26.42 -29.05
N MET A 214 -12.51 25.95 -28.01
CA MET A 214 -13.94 26.14 -27.83
C MET A 214 -14.17 27.65 -27.64
N ASP A 215 -14.97 28.25 -28.50
CA ASP A 215 -15.36 29.66 -28.38
C ASP A 215 -16.29 29.81 -27.16
N ILE A 216 -15.65 30.11 -26.01
CA ILE A 216 -16.32 30.29 -24.72
C ILE A 216 -17.28 31.49 -24.75
N SER A 217 -17.18 32.40 -25.77
CA SER A 217 -18.05 33.57 -25.89
C SER A 217 -19.51 33.20 -26.17
N ARG A 218 -19.77 32.02 -26.72
CA ARG A 218 -21.10 31.54 -27.08
C ARG A 218 -21.82 30.72 -26.00
N HIS A 219 -21.13 30.31 -24.95
CA HIS A 219 -21.74 29.58 -23.83
C HIS A 219 -21.66 30.39 -22.54
N LYS A 220 -22.53 31.43 -22.45
CA LYS A 220 -22.82 32.00 -21.12
C LYS A 220 -23.79 31.05 -20.41
N PRO A 221 -23.40 30.43 -19.29
CA PRO A 221 -24.31 29.59 -18.51
C PRO A 221 -25.49 30.44 -18.03
N ASN A 222 -26.71 29.96 -18.14
CA ASN A 222 -27.95 30.67 -17.78
C ASN A 222 -28.01 31.23 -16.34
N TRP A 223 -27.11 30.81 -15.45
CA TRP A 223 -27.01 31.33 -14.08
C TRP A 223 -26.42 32.76 -14.02
N PHE A 224 -25.77 33.27 -15.10
CA PHE A 224 -25.22 34.63 -15.16
C PHE A 224 -26.29 35.70 -15.44
N LEU A 225 -27.50 35.32 -15.80
CA LEU A 225 -28.58 36.26 -16.14
C LEU A 225 -29.36 36.82 -14.94
N GLY A 226 -28.97 36.44 -13.70
CA GLY A 226 -29.66 36.86 -12.46
C GLY A 226 -29.05 38.05 -11.69
N LEU A 227 -27.88 38.55 -12.09
CA LEU A 227 -27.26 39.71 -11.42
C LEU A 227 -27.71 41.02 -12.11
N ARG A 228 -28.82 41.59 -11.64
CA ARG A 228 -29.21 42.98 -11.94
C ARG A 228 -28.13 43.91 -11.36
N THR A 229 -27.30 44.50 -12.22
CA THR A 229 -26.48 45.65 -11.83
C THR A 229 -27.40 46.86 -11.68
N SER A 230 -27.66 47.29 -10.46
CA SER A 230 -28.30 48.59 -10.21
C SER A 230 -27.33 49.69 -10.64
N PRO A 231 -27.79 50.72 -11.33
CA PRO A 231 -26.94 51.84 -11.75
C PRO A 231 -26.54 52.66 -10.49
N ARG A 232 -25.22 52.88 -10.30
CA ARG A 232 -24.70 53.84 -9.35
C ARG A 232 -25.21 55.24 -9.72
N LYS A 233 -25.99 55.87 -8.81
CA LYS A 233 -26.32 57.28 -8.91
C LYS A 233 -25.03 58.08 -8.64
N THR A 234 -24.56 58.81 -9.62
CA THR A 234 -23.55 59.85 -9.47
C THR A 234 -24.24 61.02 -8.76
N VAL A 235 -23.71 61.38 -7.58
CA VAL A 235 -24.09 62.63 -6.88
C VAL A 235 -23.06 63.65 -7.30
N ALA A 236 -23.59 64.76 -7.83
CA ALA A 236 -22.85 65.97 -8.15
C ALA A 236 -22.41 66.72 -6.88
#